data_5aed1065e725fb5a41224aa994304737
#
_entry.id   5aed1065e725fb5a41224aa994304737
#
_cell.length_a   1.000
_cell.length_b   1.000
_cell.length_c   1.000
_cell.angle_alpha   90.00
_cell.angle_beta   90.00
_cell.angle_gamma   90.00
#
_symmetry.space_group_name_H-M   'P 1'
#
loop_
_entity.id
_entity.type
_entity.pdbx_description
1 polymer ?
#
loop_
_entity_poly.entity_id
_entity_poly.type
_entity_poly.pdbx_seq_one_letter_code
_entity_poly.pdbx_strand_id
1 'polypeptide(L)'
;VIFGATGDLTHRKLIPALYNLAVDGELPTGVNIIGFARREKANAEFRAGLEELNRKVSRSGHDPEVWDNFIGSVSYHQSEFDDVAGYASLAKRLDEIDAGRGGKGNRLFYIASAPEFFDEILLQLKGAGLNTAKDGCWARVIIEKPFGTDLKTAKHLNKVVNETFAEKDTYRIDHYLGKETAQN
;
A
#
# COMPACT_ATOMS: atom_id res chain seq x y z
N VAL A 1 -3.23 0.15 -2.47
CA VAL A 1 -3.64 0.27 -1.06
C VAL A 1 -2.43 0.10 -0.17
N ILE A 2 -2.25 0.98 0.83
CA ILE A 2 -1.15 0.91 1.80
C ILE A 2 -1.76 0.63 3.18
N PHE A 3 -1.54 -0.57 3.70
CA PHE A 3 -1.90 -0.94 5.08
C PHE A 3 -0.88 -0.40 6.07
N GLY A 4 -1.32 0.21 7.16
CA GLY A 4 -0.45 0.93 8.07
C GLY A 4 -0.14 2.37 7.63
N ALA A 5 -1.08 2.98 6.92
CA ALA A 5 -0.92 4.30 6.29
C ALA A 5 -0.59 5.45 7.25
N THR A 6 -0.86 5.31 8.55
CA THR A 6 -0.50 6.30 9.58
C THR A 6 0.82 5.97 10.28
N GLY A 7 1.54 4.97 9.80
CA GLY A 7 2.83 4.54 10.34
C GLY A 7 4.02 5.33 9.81
N ASP A 8 5.14 5.21 10.51
CA ASP A 8 6.39 5.91 10.19
C ASP A 8 6.94 5.57 8.81
N LEU A 9 6.89 4.27 8.41
CA LEU A 9 7.33 3.82 7.10
C LEU A 9 6.57 4.51 5.96
N THR A 10 5.23 4.57 6.06
CA THR A 10 4.41 5.23 5.05
C THR A 10 4.75 6.71 4.94
N HIS A 11 4.83 7.40 6.06
CA HIS A 11 5.06 8.84 6.09
C HIS A 11 6.47 9.23 5.66
N ARG A 12 7.50 8.50 6.12
CA ARG A 12 8.90 8.88 5.89
C ARG A 12 9.53 8.27 4.65
N LYS A 13 8.92 7.20 4.10
CA LYS A 13 9.52 6.47 2.98
C LYS A 13 8.57 6.30 1.82
N LEU A 14 7.38 5.70 2.03
CA LEU A 14 6.52 5.31 0.90
C LEU A 14 5.91 6.52 0.20
N ILE A 15 5.32 7.46 0.93
CA ILE A 15 4.72 8.65 0.32
C ILE A 15 5.78 9.54 -0.35
N PRO A 16 6.93 9.84 0.29
CA PRO A 16 7.99 10.56 -0.39
C PRO A 16 8.55 9.85 -1.62
N ALA A 17 8.67 8.52 -1.59
CA ALA A 17 9.11 7.76 -2.76
C ALA A 17 8.09 7.82 -3.92
N LEU A 18 6.79 7.67 -3.62
CA LEU A 18 5.73 7.79 -4.60
C LEU A 18 5.65 9.21 -5.17
N TYR A 19 5.84 10.23 -4.34
CA TYR A 19 5.92 11.61 -4.78
C TYR A 19 7.13 11.86 -5.70
N ASN A 20 8.31 11.33 -5.34
CA ASN A 20 9.49 11.43 -6.21
C ASN A 20 9.25 10.77 -7.57
N LEU A 21 8.58 9.61 -7.61
CA LEU A 21 8.16 8.99 -8.88
C LEU A 21 7.20 9.89 -9.68
N ALA A 22 6.33 10.65 -9.01
CA ALA A 22 5.47 11.62 -9.68
C ALA A 22 6.28 12.78 -10.25
N VAL A 23 7.27 13.30 -9.53
CA VAL A 23 8.20 14.35 -10.01
C VAL A 23 8.99 13.87 -11.21
N ASP A 24 9.48 12.63 -11.17
CA ASP A 24 10.28 12.00 -12.23
C ASP A 24 9.42 11.55 -13.44
N GLY A 25 8.07 11.68 -13.37
CA GLY A 25 7.15 11.25 -14.44
C GLY A 25 6.98 9.72 -14.54
N GLU A 26 7.48 8.97 -13.57
CA GLU A 26 7.47 7.51 -13.53
C GLU A 26 6.23 6.93 -12.81
N LEU A 27 5.46 7.76 -12.09
CA LEU A 27 4.22 7.29 -11.47
C LEU A 27 3.15 7.09 -12.55
N PRO A 28 2.53 5.90 -12.66
CA PRO A 28 1.54 5.64 -13.69
C PRO A 28 0.37 6.64 -13.65
N THR A 29 -0.04 7.13 -14.81
CA THR A 29 -1.17 8.05 -14.93
C THR A 29 -2.44 7.46 -14.33
N GLY A 30 -3.12 8.25 -13.52
CA GLY A 30 -4.39 7.87 -12.92
C GLY A 30 -4.27 6.88 -11.76
N VAL A 31 -3.08 6.67 -11.19
CA VAL A 31 -2.95 5.87 -9.96
C VAL A 31 -3.83 6.46 -8.84
N ASN A 32 -4.48 5.59 -8.05
CA ASN A 32 -5.13 5.96 -6.80
C ASN A 32 -4.39 5.32 -5.64
N ILE A 33 -4.04 6.12 -4.65
CA ILE A 33 -3.36 5.68 -3.43
C ILE A 33 -4.36 5.73 -2.29
N ILE A 34 -4.68 4.57 -1.71
CA ILE A 34 -5.59 4.47 -0.58
C ILE A 34 -4.79 4.07 0.64
N GLY A 35 -4.68 4.97 1.60
CA GLY A 35 -4.11 4.68 2.90
C GLY A 35 -5.13 4.00 3.80
N PHE A 36 -4.88 2.75 4.21
CA PHE A 36 -5.71 1.99 5.14
C PHE A 36 -5.06 1.95 6.53
N ALA A 37 -5.75 2.45 7.54
CA ALA A 37 -5.27 2.39 8.92
C ALA A 37 -6.41 2.60 9.93
N ARG A 38 -6.12 2.26 11.20
CA ARG A 38 -7.08 2.22 12.30
C ARG A 38 -7.46 3.58 12.86
N ARG A 39 -6.51 4.54 12.84
CA ARG A 39 -6.74 5.87 13.43
C ARG A 39 -7.85 6.60 12.69
N GLU A 40 -8.80 7.15 13.44
CA GLU A 40 -9.80 8.03 12.87
C GLU A 40 -9.15 9.32 12.35
N LYS A 41 -9.34 9.58 11.07
CA LYS A 41 -8.85 10.78 10.38
C LYS A 41 -9.75 11.11 9.20
N ALA A 42 -10.03 12.40 9.03
CA ALA A 42 -10.61 12.88 7.77
C ALA A 42 -9.56 12.85 6.64
N ASN A 43 -10.03 12.72 5.39
CA ASN A 43 -9.13 12.76 4.21
C ASN A 43 -8.26 14.02 4.18
N ALA A 44 -8.82 15.19 4.52
CA ALA A 44 -8.10 16.46 4.54
C ALA A 44 -6.97 16.45 5.59
N GLU A 45 -7.25 15.95 6.79
CA GLU A 45 -6.27 15.83 7.86
C GLU A 45 -5.14 14.86 7.49
N PHE A 46 -5.50 13.71 6.89
CA PHE A 46 -4.51 12.74 6.43
C PHE A 46 -3.58 13.34 5.39
N ARG A 47 -4.14 14.00 4.37
CA ARG A 47 -3.37 14.67 3.31
C ARG A 47 -2.47 15.78 3.83
N ALA A 48 -2.97 16.63 4.73
CA ALA A 48 -2.17 17.70 5.35
C ALA A 48 -0.97 17.17 6.13
N GLY A 49 -1.15 16.07 6.88
CA GLY A 49 -0.06 15.42 7.61
C GLY A 49 1.01 14.81 6.67
N LEU A 50 0.60 14.30 5.51
CA LEU A 50 1.54 13.80 4.49
C LEU A 50 2.33 14.94 3.86
N GLU A 51 1.69 16.08 3.57
CA GLU A 51 2.35 17.24 2.98
C GLU A 51 3.44 17.80 3.90
N GLU A 52 3.12 18.01 5.17
CA GLU A 52 4.06 18.53 6.16
C GLU A 52 5.35 17.68 6.22
N LEU A 53 5.18 16.35 6.21
CA LEU A 53 6.32 15.44 6.25
C LEU A 53 7.07 15.37 4.92
N ASN A 54 6.36 15.35 3.79
CA ASN A 54 6.99 15.29 2.48
C ASN A 54 7.90 16.50 2.22
N ARG A 55 7.48 17.69 2.63
CA ARG A 55 8.32 18.91 2.57
C ARG A 55 9.67 18.75 3.29
N LYS A 56 9.72 17.92 4.35
CA LYS A 56 10.93 17.72 5.17
C LYS A 56 11.84 16.60 4.66
N VAL A 57 11.29 15.60 3.95
CA VAL A 57 12.02 14.35 3.66
C VAL A 57 12.12 14.00 2.17
N SER A 58 11.40 14.70 1.29
CA SER A 58 11.48 14.44 -0.16
C SER A 58 12.87 14.77 -0.70
N ARG A 59 13.44 13.84 -1.47
CA ARG A 59 14.73 14.03 -2.16
C ARG A 59 14.65 15.11 -3.24
N SER A 60 13.54 15.17 -3.96
CA SER A 60 13.32 16.11 -5.06
C SER A 60 12.84 17.49 -4.60
N GLY A 61 12.80 17.75 -3.28
CA GLY A 61 12.21 18.97 -2.74
C GLY A 61 10.68 18.92 -2.78
N HIS A 62 10.04 20.09 -2.78
CA HIS A 62 8.58 20.20 -2.84
C HIS A 62 8.18 21.15 -3.95
N ASP A 63 7.59 20.61 -5.01
CA ASP A 63 6.95 21.34 -6.09
C ASP A 63 5.44 21.39 -5.82
N PRO A 64 4.83 22.56 -5.63
CA PRO A 64 3.42 22.67 -5.30
C PRO A 64 2.49 22.12 -6.38
N GLU A 65 2.79 22.31 -7.67
CA GLU A 65 1.95 21.86 -8.78
C GLU A 65 1.96 20.33 -8.87
N VAL A 66 3.13 19.72 -8.79
CA VAL A 66 3.26 18.25 -8.76
C VAL A 66 2.63 17.69 -7.51
N TRP A 67 2.79 18.37 -6.36
CA TRP A 67 2.20 17.93 -5.11
C TRP A 67 0.67 17.94 -5.15
N ASP A 68 0.05 19.01 -5.63
CA ASP A 68 -1.40 19.15 -5.72
C ASP A 68 -2.02 18.05 -6.59
N ASN A 69 -1.38 17.75 -7.72
CA ASN A 69 -1.78 16.66 -8.60
C ASN A 69 -1.61 15.28 -7.91
N PHE A 70 -0.48 15.06 -7.26
CA PHE A 70 -0.18 13.80 -6.54
C PHE A 70 -1.13 13.59 -5.37
N ILE A 71 -1.28 14.57 -4.48
CA ILE A 71 -2.10 14.44 -3.26
C ILE A 71 -3.60 14.30 -3.58
N GLY A 72 -4.03 14.81 -4.73
CA GLY A 72 -5.37 14.60 -5.26
C GLY A 72 -5.72 13.12 -5.44
N SER A 73 -4.72 12.30 -5.80
CA SER A 73 -4.85 10.85 -5.99
C SER A 73 -4.83 10.05 -4.68
N VAL A 74 -4.43 10.68 -3.57
CA VAL A 74 -4.29 10.04 -2.25
C VAL A 74 -5.58 10.18 -1.45
N SER A 75 -6.00 9.12 -0.81
CA SER A 75 -7.20 9.11 0.04
C SER A 75 -7.02 8.18 1.24
N TYR A 76 -7.86 8.36 2.25
CA TYR A 76 -7.82 7.58 3.48
C TYR A 76 -9.04 6.66 3.61
N HIS A 77 -8.81 5.47 4.13
CA HIS A 77 -9.82 4.47 4.47
C HIS A 77 -9.58 4.01 5.90
N GLN A 78 -10.43 4.46 6.81
CA GLN A 78 -10.32 4.10 8.22
C GLN A 78 -10.99 2.75 8.46
N SER A 79 -10.26 1.82 9.04
CA SER A 79 -10.79 0.56 9.58
C SER A 79 -9.75 -0.15 10.44
N GLU A 80 -10.20 -1.04 11.34
CA GLU A 80 -9.32 -1.99 12.01
C GLU A 80 -8.85 -3.07 11.03
N PHE A 81 -7.72 -3.73 11.34
CA PHE A 81 -7.17 -4.74 10.44
C PHE A 81 -7.93 -6.07 10.46
N ASP A 82 -8.75 -6.30 11.48
CA ASP A 82 -9.62 -7.46 11.68
C ASP A 82 -11.11 -7.18 11.37
N ASP A 83 -11.45 -5.96 10.93
CA ASP A 83 -12.82 -5.57 10.63
C ASP A 83 -13.25 -6.02 9.23
N VAL A 84 -14.01 -7.11 9.15
CA VAL A 84 -14.58 -7.65 7.90
C VAL A 84 -15.38 -6.60 7.11
N ALA A 85 -16.14 -5.74 7.82
CA ALA A 85 -16.94 -4.69 7.17
C ALA A 85 -16.04 -3.62 6.53
N GLY A 86 -14.90 -3.32 7.15
CA GLY A 86 -13.89 -2.43 6.59
C GLY A 86 -13.32 -2.92 5.26
N TYR A 87 -13.03 -4.21 5.14
CA TYR A 87 -12.56 -4.78 3.87
C TYR A 87 -13.67 -4.88 2.82
N ALA A 88 -14.91 -5.15 3.22
CA ALA A 88 -16.05 -5.11 2.31
C ALA A 88 -16.27 -3.69 1.75
N SER A 89 -16.15 -2.65 2.59
CA SER A 89 -16.24 -1.26 2.16
C SER A 89 -15.05 -0.83 1.29
N LEU A 90 -13.84 -1.35 1.56
CA LEU A 90 -12.66 -1.16 0.69
C LEU A 90 -12.90 -1.80 -0.69
N ALA A 91 -13.44 -3.02 -0.73
CA ALA A 91 -13.75 -3.71 -1.99
C ALA A 91 -14.74 -2.90 -2.83
N LYS A 92 -15.84 -2.43 -2.21
CA LYS A 92 -16.82 -1.57 -2.88
C LYS A 92 -16.19 -0.30 -3.43
N ARG A 93 -15.35 0.37 -2.65
CA ARG A 93 -14.64 1.58 -3.07
C ARG A 93 -13.70 1.33 -4.26
N LEU A 94 -12.97 0.22 -4.24
CA LEU A 94 -12.10 -0.16 -5.36
C LEU A 94 -12.92 -0.46 -6.62
N ASP A 95 -14.07 -1.10 -6.50
CA ASP A 95 -14.99 -1.36 -7.61
C ASP A 95 -15.59 -0.07 -8.18
N GLU A 96 -15.89 0.92 -7.34
CA GLU A 96 -16.34 2.25 -7.79
C GLU A 96 -15.24 2.99 -8.58
N ILE A 97 -13.98 2.92 -8.12
CA ILE A 97 -12.83 3.47 -8.84
C ILE A 97 -12.65 2.75 -10.19
N ASP A 98 -12.74 1.43 -10.21
CA ASP A 98 -12.61 0.62 -11.43
C ASP A 98 -13.73 0.94 -12.42
N ALA A 99 -14.98 1.11 -11.93
CA ALA A 99 -16.14 1.47 -12.76
C ALA A 99 -15.90 2.79 -13.50
N GLY A 100 -15.34 3.79 -12.82
CA GLY A 100 -14.95 5.08 -13.43
C GLY A 100 -13.85 4.96 -14.50
N ARG A 101 -13.24 3.78 -14.65
CA ARG A 101 -12.14 3.47 -15.59
C ARG A 101 -12.51 2.38 -16.60
N GLY A 102 -13.77 2.18 -16.85
CA GLY A 102 -14.25 1.13 -17.77
C GLY A 102 -14.26 -0.27 -17.17
N GLY A 103 -14.29 -0.38 -15.83
CA GLY A 103 -14.45 -1.64 -15.11
C GLY A 103 -13.18 -2.47 -14.92
N LYS A 104 -12.00 -1.90 -15.21
CA LYS A 104 -10.70 -2.58 -15.08
C LYS A 104 -9.79 -1.85 -14.10
N GLY A 105 -9.17 -2.58 -13.17
CA GLY A 105 -8.22 -2.02 -12.22
C GLY A 105 -7.20 -3.05 -11.75
N ASN A 106 -5.92 -2.68 -11.86
CA ASN A 106 -4.83 -3.40 -11.23
C ASN A 106 -4.74 -2.97 -9.76
N ARG A 107 -4.51 -3.93 -8.86
CA ARG A 107 -4.52 -3.69 -7.42
C ARG A 107 -3.18 -4.11 -6.80
N LEU A 108 -2.50 -3.15 -6.18
CA LEU A 108 -1.29 -3.39 -5.41
C LEU A 108 -1.58 -3.13 -3.93
N PHE A 109 -1.37 -4.15 -3.11
CA PHE A 109 -1.53 -4.10 -1.66
C PHE A 109 -0.15 -4.05 -1.02
N TYR A 110 0.18 -2.95 -0.37
CA TYR A 110 1.44 -2.77 0.33
C TYR A 110 1.20 -2.92 1.83
N ILE A 111 1.78 -3.95 2.45
CA ILE A 111 1.64 -4.20 3.89
C ILE A 111 2.79 -3.53 4.62
N ALA A 112 2.54 -2.27 5.07
CA ALA A 112 3.46 -1.42 5.82
C ALA A 112 3.12 -1.36 7.32
N SER A 113 2.38 -2.35 7.82
CA SER A 113 2.02 -2.51 9.23
C SER A 113 3.10 -3.24 10.02
N ALA A 114 2.93 -3.34 11.35
CA ALA A 114 3.75 -4.23 12.15
C ALA A 114 3.51 -5.70 11.77
N PRO A 115 4.54 -6.58 11.87
CA PRO A 115 4.47 -7.97 11.42
C PRO A 115 3.35 -8.80 12.06
N GLU A 116 2.94 -8.47 13.26
CA GLU A 116 1.84 -9.11 14.00
C GLU A 116 0.49 -9.01 13.30
N PHE A 117 0.33 -8.07 12.36
CA PHE A 117 -0.90 -7.87 11.59
C PHE A 117 -0.85 -8.49 10.18
N PHE A 118 0.26 -9.08 9.76
CA PHE A 118 0.41 -9.59 8.39
C PHE A 118 -0.59 -10.69 8.08
N ASP A 119 -0.71 -11.66 8.97
CA ASP A 119 -1.64 -12.80 8.80
C ASP A 119 -3.08 -12.31 8.69
N GLU A 120 -3.49 -11.42 9.60
CA GLU A 120 -4.84 -10.87 9.63
C GLU A 120 -5.16 -10.12 8.33
N ILE A 121 -4.30 -9.20 7.92
CA ILE A 121 -4.50 -8.42 6.69
C ILE A 121 -4.63 -9.36 5.46
N LEU A 122 -3.77 -10.37 5.36
CA LEU A 122 -3.79 -11.33 4.25
C LEU A 122 -5.08 -12.14 4.24
N LEU A 123 -5.52 -12.64 5.40
CA LEU A 123 -6.76 -13.42 5.53
C LEU A 123 -7.99 -12.57 5.19
N GLN A 124 -8.03 -11.33 5.65
CA GLN A 124 -9.12 -10.41 5.34
C GLN A 124 -9.15 -10.01 3.85
N LEU A 125 -7.99 -9.78 3.23
CA LEU A 125 -7.91 -9.55 1.77
C LEU A 125 -8.48 -10.73 0.99
N LYS A 126 -8.17 -11.96 1.41
CA LYS A 126 -8.71 -13.19 0.82
C LYS A 126 -10.22 -13.30 1.06
N GLY A 127 -10.67 -13.07 2.29
CA GLY A 127 -12.08 -13.14 2.66
C GLY A 127 -12.95 -12.15 1.88
N ALA A 128 -12.44 -10.97 1.58
CA ALA A 128 -13.11 -9.95 0.77
C ALA A 128 -12.94 -10.14 -0.76
N GLY A 129 -12.25 -11.20 -1.22
CA GLY A 129 -11.99 -11.45 -2.64
C GLY A 129 -11.04 -10.43 -3.29
N LEU A 130 -10.29 -9.67 -2.48
CA LEU A 130 -9.37 -8.62 -2.95
C LEU A 130 -8.03 -9.17 -3.46
N ASN A 131 -7.71 -10.42 -3.13
CA ASN A 131 -6.52 -11.14 -3.58
C ASN A 131 -6.63 -11.66 -5.03
N THR A 132 -7.79 -11.50 -5.65
CA THR A 132 -8.04 -11.92 -7.04
C THR A 132 -8.30 -10.71 -7.92
N ALA A 133 -7.92 -10.82 -9.19
CA ALA A 133 -8.15 -9.77 -10.17
C ALA A 133 -9.30 -10.16 -11.11
N LYS A 134 -10.00 -9.16 -11.65
CA LYS A 134 -10.92 -9.33 -12.78
C LYS A 134 -10.12 -9.62 -14.06
N ASP A 135 -10.78 -10.15 -15.07
CA ASP A 135 -10.16 -10.55 -16.35
C ASP A 135 -9.25 -9.47 -16.96
N GLY A 136 -8.01 -9.85 -17.25
CA GLY A 136 -7.00 -8.98 -17.84
C GLY A 136 -6.34 -8.01 -16.86
N CYS A 137 -6.64 -8.11 -15.56
CA CYS A 137 -6.02 -7.33 -14.48
C CYS A 137 -5.16 -8.22 -13.58
N TRP A 138 -4.50 -7.61 -12.61
CA TRP A 138 -3.74 -8.32 -11.58
C TRP A 138 -4.01 -7.75 -10.18
N ALA A 139 -3.89 -8.62 -9.17
CA ALA A 139 -3.86 -8.28 -7.76
C ALA A 139 -2.54 -8.77 -7.16
N ARG A 140 -1.74 -7.88 -6.59
CA ARG A 140 -0.39 -8.16 -6.10
C ARG A 140 -0.19 -7.66 -4.70
N VAL A 141 0.72 -8.30 -3.96
CA VAL A 141 1.05 -7.90 -2.59
C VAL A 141 2.55 -7.63 -2.44
N ILE A 142 2.86 -6.58 -1.69
CA ILE A 142 4.20 -6.25 -1.21
C ILE A 142 4.21 -6.44 0.30
N ILE A 143 5.18 -7.20 0.80
CA ILE A 143 5.34 -7.48 2.23
C ILE A 143 6.75 -7.06 2.65
N GLU A 144 6.82 -6.31 3.75
CA GLU A 144 8.06 -5.82 4.35
C GLU A 144 8.67 -6.85 5.28
N LYS A 145 9.97 -6.71 5.54
CA LYS A 145 10.63 -7.44 6.64
C LYS A 145 10.11 -6.98 8.00
N PRO A 146 10.20 -7.87 9.02
CA PRO A 146 10.76 -9.23 8.99
C PRO A 146 9.76 -10.29 8.53
N PHE A 147 10.23 -11.29 7.76
CA PHE A 147 9.46 -12.49 7.39
C PHE A 147 9.53 -13.56 8.47
N GLY A 148 8.96 -13.24 9.64
CA GLY A 148 9.10 -14.04 10.84
C GLY A 148 10.41 -13.75 11.61
N THR A 149 10.44 -14.17 12.86
CA THR A 149 11.59 -14.01 13.76
C THR A 149 12.45 -15.27 13.85
N ASP A 150 11.91 -16.40 13.42
CA ASP A 150 12.55 -17.70 13.36
C ASP A 150 12.02 -18.53 12.16
N LEU A 151 12.57 -19.74 11.98
CA LEU A 151 12.17 -20.62 10.90
C LEU A 151 10.70 -21.02 10.94
N LYS A 152 10.13 -21.20 12.15
CA LYS A 152 8.73 -21.62 12.33
C LYS A 152 7.78 -20.51 11.90
N THR A 153 7.99 -19.30 12.39
CA THR A 153 7.18 -18.13 12.06
C THR A 153 7.36 -17.70 10.59
N ALA A 154 8.58 -17.83 10.05
CA ALA A 154 8.82 -17.59 8.61
C ALA A 154 8.08 -18.59 7.71
N LYS A 155 8.09 -19.88 8.05
CA LYS A 155 7.32 -20.91 7.34
C LYS A 155 5.82 -20.68 7.43
N HIS A 156 5.34 -20.28 8.62
CA HIS A 156 3.92 -19.97 8.84
C HIS A 156 3.49 -18.80 7.94
N LEU A 157 4.19 -17.67 8.02
CA LEU A 157 3.87 -16.49 7.19
C LEU A 157 3.92 -16.83 5.70
N ASN A 158 4.96 -17.55 5.27
CA ASN A 158 5.06 -17.96 3.87
C ASN A 158 3.88 -18.83 3.42
N LYS A 159 3.37 -19.70 4.30
CA LYS A 159 2.18 -20.49 4.04
C LYS A 159 0.94 -19.59 3.87
N VAL A 160 0.70 -18.66 4.79
CA VAL A 160 -0.44 -17.73 4.73
C VAL A 160 -0.39 -16.88 3.45
N VAL A 161 0.79 -16.38 3.11
CA VAL A 161 1.01 -15.61 1.86
C VAL A 161 0.64 -16.45 0.63
N ASN A 162 1.17 -17.68 0.52
CA ASN A 162 0.95 -18.54 -0.63
C ASN A 162 -0.48 -19.08 -0.73
N GLU A 163 -1.21 -19.14 0.39
CA GLU A 163 -2.64 -19.46 0.40
C GLU A 163 -3.52 -18.28 0.00
N THR A 164 -2.96 -17.07 0.01
CA THR A 164 -3.67 -15.82 -0.31
C THR A 164 -3.33 -15.30 -1.71
N PHE A 165 -2.06 -15.20 -2.06
CA PHE A 165 -1.58 -14.73 -3.36
C PHE A 165 -0.69 -15.78 -4.02
N ALA A 166 -0.70 -15.82 -5.35
CA ALA A 166 0.26 -16.63 -6.08
C ALA A 166 1.69 -16.07 -5.90
N GLU A 167 2.71 -16.92 -5.94
CA GLU A 167 4.12 -16.49 -5.75
C GLU A 167 4.53 -15.41 -6.76
N LYS A 168 4.10 -15.52 -8.03
CA LYS A 168 4.35 -14.52 -9.07
C LYS A 168 3.77 -13.14 -8.79
N ASP A 169 2.78 -13.05 -7.90
CA ASP A 169 2.08 -11.83 -7.52
C ASP A 169 2.47 -11.35 -6.11
N THR A 170 3.50 -11.98 -5.51
CA THR A 170 4.00 -11.69 -4.17
C THR A 170 5.41 -11.10 -4.23
N TYR A 171 5.59 -9.92 -3.65
CA TYR A 171 6.88 -9.24 -3.56
C TYR A 171 7.31 -9.11 -2.12
N ARG A 172 8.48 -9.65 -1.79
CA ARG A 172 9.11 -9.53 -0.47
C ARG A 172 10.23 -8.52 -0.56
N ILE A 173 10.13 -7.43 0.20
CA ILE A 173 11.10 -6.35 0.16
C ILE A 173 12.15 -6.50 1.25
N ASP A 174 13.42 -6.39 0.82
CA ASP A 174 14.56 -6.19 1.70
C ASP A 174 15.22 -4.85 1.39
N HIS A 175 15.07 -3.88 2.30
CA HIS A 175 15.66 -2.55 2.15
C HIS A 175 17.18 -2.58 1.94
N TYR A 176 17.87 -3.59 2.44
CA TYR A 176 19.32 -3.71 2.28
C TYR A 176 19.71 -3.88 0.81
N LEU A 177 18.93 -4.66 0.05
CA LEU A 177 19.18 -4.89 -1.36
C LEU A 177 18.90 -3.66 -2.25
N GLY A 178 18.15 -2.69 -1.74
CA GLY A 178 17.87 -1.42 -2.42
C GLY A 178 18.91 -0.33 -2.20
N LYS A 179 19.95 -0.56 -1.38
CA LYS A 179 21.01 0.42 -1.16
C LYS A 179 22.03 0.37 -2.29
N GLU A 180 22.46 1.53 -2.79
CA GLU A 180 23.49 1.64 -3.83
C GLU A 180 24.77 0.83 -3.50
N THR A 181 25.18 0.81 -2.23
CA THR A 181 26.34 0.05 -1.76
C THR A 181 26.13 -1.47 -1.82
N ALA A 182 24.92 -1.97 -1.96
CA ALA A 182 24.63 -3.40 -2.07
C ALA A 182 24.38 -3.83 -3.53
N GLN A 183 24.20 -2.88 -4.44
CA GLN A 183 23.98 -3.12 -5.87
C GLN A 183 25.25 -3.03 -6.71
N ASN A 184 26.35 -2.56 -6.10
CA ASN A 184 27.70 -2.50 -6.69
C ASN A 184 28.52 -3.74 -6.20
#